data_bfcf14e535e7a25c3767a8cf09fb5712
#
_entry.id   bfcf14e535e7a25c3767a8cf09fb5712
#
_cell.length_a   1.000
_cell.length_b   1.000
_cell.length_c   1.000
_cell.angle_alpha   90.00
_cell.angle_beta   90.00
_cell.angle_gamma   90.00
#
_symmetry.space_group_name_H-M   'P 1'
#
loop_
_entity.id
_entity.type
_entity.pdbx_description
1 polymer ?
#
loop_
_entity_poly.entity_id
_entity_poly.type
_entity_poly.pdbx_seq_one_letter_code
_entity_poly.pdbx_strand_id
1 'polypeptide(L)'
;MTNIDNVPIEYTASANNILPQLVDHLRQLHGIILQNTYVKDTAKHLNRIIQDAKNETMILIVGKERVGKTTLVNGLLGRQVLPVNDQHPTGVNTFLRYGEHEEIKAYFLDGVVAIFDMSKLELLTTSDTFASQILREHLDYLEVYLKNDLLKSVTIIDSVSLEAGGGEMAYFPEALMNRVDEIFWVLRSGSMAIYPEILLMETLKNKGVEPLCVVNAIDSNENTNAFINTEKERLGHLISDFVAISAREAIEAKQTNSEELWQKSQYEQLISEIHRVAENSDKKTYGILIRFLQWLERFRFELTVIPQRDPFQSAVENIEKYAGDTQYEFSRYQRDLAIVTEYEQEYEQVAGIFINVQTLYQLLQTISQNDYFQDEIVESFSEKAVYYQQMLREYRNMHSEYLRE
;
A
#
# COMPACT_ATOMS: atom_id res chain seq x y z
N MET A 1 -14.09 -21.25 31.54
CA MET A 1 -14.28 -19.78 31.62
C MET A 1 -12.96 -19.17 32.04
N THR A 2 -12.08 -18.91 31.08
CA THR A 2 -10.85 -18.18 31.30
C THR A 2 -11.20 -16.69 31.21
N ASN A 3 -10.92 -15.98 32.30
CA ASN A 3 -11.10 -14.52 32.39
C ASN A 3 -10.24 -13.82 31.35
N ILE A 4 -10.84 -13.42 30.22
CA ILE A 4 -10.17 -12.69 29.14
C ILE A 4 -10.15 -11.17 29.43
N ASP A 5 -10.77 -10.73 30.53
CA ASP A 5 -11.02 -9.30 30.78
C ASP A 5 -9.85 -8.54 31.42
N ASN A 6 -8.70 -9.18 31.72
CA ASN A 6 -7.57 -8.47 32.32
C ASN A 6 -6.24 -9.17 32.03
N VAL A 7 -5.73 -9.01 30.83
CA VAL A 7 -4.28 -9.11 30.62
C VAL A 7 -3.78 -7.67 30.45
N PRO A 8 -3.14 -7.08 31.47
CA PRO A 8 -2.42 -5.82 31.28
C PRO A 8 -1.19 -6.14 30.44
N ILE A 9 -1.23 -5.82 29.16
CA ILE A 9 -0.04 -5.80 28.34
C ILE A 9 0.67 -4.48 28.69
N GLU A 10 1.65 -4.53 29.59
CA GLU A 10 2.55 -3.42 29.82
C GLU A 10 3.44 -3.24 28.59
N TYR A 11 3.05 -2.34 27.70
CA TYR A 11 3.90 -1.88 26.62
C TYR A 11 4.85 -0.79 27.14
N THR A 12 6.04 -1.16 27.54
CA THR A 12 7.17 -0.23 27.68
C THR A 12 7.83 -0.04 26.29
N ALA A 13 7.16 0.66 25.40
CA ALA A 13 7.74 0.98 24.10
C ALA A 13 8.49 2.31 24.19
N SER A 14 9.81 2.28 24.01
CA SER A 14 10.52 3.47 23.54
C SER A 14 10.00 3.80 22.13
N ALA A 15 9.80 5.08 21.82
CA ALA A 15 9.24 5.57 20.56
C ALA A 15 9.92 5.01 19.26
N ASN A 16 11.12 4.45 19.40
CA ASN A 16 11.95 3.95 18.31
C ASN A 16 11.61 2.53 17.81
N ASN A 17 10.56 1.85 18.28
CA ASN A 17 10.30 0.45 17.91
C ASN A 17 8.83 0.12 17.65
N ILE A 18 8.08 1.06 17.08
CA ILE A 18 6.64 0.93 16.87
C ILE A 18 6.34 0.03 15.67
N LEU A 19 7.04 0.22 14.56
CA LEU A 19 6.79 -0.52 13.32
C LEU A 19 6.93 -2.04 13.49
N PRO A 20 7.95 -2.59 14.15
CA PRO A 20 8.03 -4.02 14.43
C PRO A 20 6.87 -4.55 15.26
N GLN A 21 6.44 -3.81 16.30
CA GLN A 21 5.30 -4.20 17.12
C GLN A 21 3.99 -4.19 16.33
N LEU A 22 3.78 -3.14 15.52
CA LEU A 22 2.64 -3.07 14.60
C LEU A 22 2.63 -4.27 13.65
N VAL A 23 3.76 -4.60 13.02
CA VAL A 23 3.89 -5.74 12.10
C VAL A 23 3.57 -7.06 12.81
N ASP A 24 4.00 -7.24 14.05
CA ASP A 24 3.71 -8.46 14.81
C ASP A 24 2.23 -8.60 15.14
N HIS A 25 1.54 -7.50 15.48
CA HIS A 25 0.09 -7.51 15.66
C HIS A 25 -0.67 -7.80 14.35
N LEU A 26 -0.24 -7.19 13.24
CA LEU A 26 -0.83 -7.47 11.93
C LEU A 26 -0.66 -8.94 11.52
N ARG A 27 0.47 -9.57 11.86
CA ARG A 27 0.70 -11.02 11.64
C ARG A 27 -0.23 -11.89 12.46
N GLN A 28 -0.43 -11.55 13.74
CA GLN A 28 -1.36 -12.27 14.62
C GLN A 28 -2.79 -12.18 14.06
N LEU A 29 -3.24 -10.97 13.71
CA LEU A 29 -4.53 -10.74 13.08
C LEU A 29 -4.68 -11.53 11.77
N HIS A 30 -3.67 -11.50 10.90
CA HIS A 30 -3.66 -12.28 9.66
C HIS A 30 -3.78 -13.79 9.93
N GLY A 31 -3.06 -14.32 10.93
CA GLY A 31 -3.15 -15.72 11.33
C GLY A 31 -4.56 -16.14 11.77
N ILE A 32 -5.25 -15.27 12.51
CA ILE A 32 -6.63 -15.49 12.93
C ILE A 32 -7.59 -15.48 11.72
N ILE A 33 -7.45 -14.48 10.83
CA ILE A 33 -8.33 -14.31 9.66
C ILE A 33 -8.17 -15.46 8.66
N LEU A 34 -6.96 -16.01 8.49
CA LEU A 34 -6.71 -17.13 7.58
C LEU A 34 -7.50 -18.38 7.92
N GLN A 35 -7.86 -18.55 9.20
CA GLN A 35 -8.66 -19.70 9.66
C GLN A 35 -10.13 -19.54 9.30
N ASN A 36 -10.58 -18.32 9.01
CA ASN A 36 -11.96 -18.02 8.67
C ASN A 36 -12.19 -18.09 7.15
N THR A 37 -13.17 -18.88 6.70
CA THR A 37 -13.46 -19.13 5.30
C THR A 37 -14.11 -17.93 4.58
N TYR A 38 -14.81 -17.08 5.32
CA TYR A 38 -15.61 -15.98 4.77
C TYR A 38 -14.81 -14.74 4.42
N VAL A 39 -13.63 -14.56 5.03
CA VAL A 39 -12.80 -13.34 4.91
C VAL A 39 -11.42 -13.57 4.26
N LYS A 40 -11.29 -14.64 3.47
CA LYS A 40 -10.00 -15.03 2.86
C LYS A 40 -9.39 -13.98 1.93
N ASP A 41 -10.22 -13.26 1.19
CA ASP A 41 -9.70 -12.25 0.25
C ASP A 41 -9.16 -11.03 0.99
N THR A 42 -9.77 -10.65 2.10
CA THR A 42 -9.27 -9.60 2.99
C THR A 42 -7.96 -10.01 3.67
N ALA A 43 -7.79 -11.30 3.99
CA ALA A 43 -6.52 -11.83 4.50
C ALA A 43 -5.36 -11.61 3.52
N LYS A 44 -5.57 -11.78 2.21
CA LYS A 44 -4.55 -11.52 1.19
C LYS A 44 -4.10 -10.05 1.18
N HIS A 45 -5.04 -9.12 1.32
CA HIS A 45 -4.72 -7.69 1.40
C HIS A 45 -3.94 -7.35 2.67
N LEU A 46 -4.32 -7.90 3.82
CA LEU A 46 -3.59 -7.72 5.07
C LEU A 46 -2.15 -8.25 4.96
N ASN A 47 -1.97 -9.42 4.33
CA ASN A 47 -0.63 -9.95 4.09
C ASN A 47 0.23 -9.02 3.21
N ARG A 48 -0.35 -8.36 2.21
CA ARG A 48 0.35 -7.35 1.41
C ARG A 48 0.85 -6.19 2.27
N ILE A 49 0.01 -5.66 3.17
CA ILE A 49 0.42 -4.60 4.12
C ILE A 49 1.59 -5.07 4.99
N ILE A 50 1.55 -6.30 5.49
CA ILE A 50 2.63 -6.90 6.27
C ILE A 50 3.92 -7.02 5.46
N GLN A 51 3.86 -7.41 4.19
CA GLN A 51 5.03 -7.47 3.33
C GLN A 51 5.57 -6.08 3.01
N ASP A 52 4.69 -5.12 2.68
CA ASP A 52 5.08 -3.73 2.43
C ASP A 52 5.80 -3.11 3.64
N ALA A 53 5.37 -3.44 4.86
CA ALA A 53 6.02 -2.99 6.10
C ALA A 53 7.43 -3.55 6.31
N LYS A 54 7.75 -4.71 5.73
CA LYS A 54 9.08 -5.36 5.81
C LYS A 54 10.02 -4.95 4.68
N ASN A 55 9.46 -4.47 3.57
CA ASN A 55 10.26 -4.05 2.42
C ASN A 55 10.97 -2.74 2.72
N GLU A 56 11.92 -2.37 1.87
CA GLU A 56 12.53 -1.05 1.84
C GLU A 56 11.44 0.02 1.60
N THR A 57 11.75 1.28 1.93
CA THR A 57 10.86 2.40 1.65
C THR A 57 10.53 2.48 0.16
N MET A 58 9.25 2.51 -0.18
CA MET A 58 8.76 2.55 -1.56
C MET A 58 8.47 3.97 -2.01
N ILE A 59 9.13 4.41 -3.07
CA ILE A 59 8.98 5.73 -3.68
C ILE A 59 8.35 5.58 -5.06
N LEU A 60 7.19 6.17 -5.26
CA LEU A 60 6.46 6.15 -6.52
C LEU A 60 6.73 7.43 -7.33
N ILE A 61 7.21 7.26 -8.56
CA ILE A 61 7.44 8.37 -9.49
C ILE A 61 6.21 8.51 -10.39
N VAL A 62 5.48 9.61 -10.27
CA VAL A 62 4.25 9.89 -11.05
C VAL A 62 4.35 11.19 -11.84
N GLY A 63 3.51 11.34 -12.84
CA GLY A 63 3.39 12.54 -13.67
C GLY A 63 2.88 12.23 -15.06
N LYS A 64 2.61 13.29 -15.84
CA LYS A 64 2.15 13.18 -17.23
C LYS A 64 3.15 12.45 -18.13
N GLU A 65 2.72 12.19 -19.35
CA GLU A 65 3.65 11.74 -20.39
C GLU A 65 4.74 12.81 -20.65
N ARG A 66 5.93 12.35 -21.02
CA ARG A 66 7.06 13.21 -21.46
C ARG A 66 7.56 14.23 -20.44
N VAL A 67 7.19 14.13 -19.16
CA VAL A 67 7.81 14.94 -18.09
C VAL A 67 9.19 14.40 -17.69
N GLY A 68 9.57 13.22 -18.17
CA GLY A 68 10.89 12.62 -17.94
C GLY A 68 10.98 11.74 -16.70
N LYS A 69 9.90 11.02 -16.31
CA LYS A 69 9.90 10.05 -15.18
C LYS A 69 11.00 9.01 -15.33
N THR A 70 10.97 8.27 -16.42
CA THR A 70 11.96 7.20 -16.70
C THR A 70 13.38 7.75 -16.82
N THR A 71 13.55 8.95 -17.40
CA THR A 71 14.85 9.64 -17.47
C THR A 71 15.34 10.01 -16.07
N LEU A 72 14.43 10.50 -15.20
CA LEU A 72 14.73 10.79 -13.79
C LEU A 72 15.21 9.52 -13.08
N VAL A 73 14.51 8.42 -13.25
CA VAL A 73 14.89 7.14 -12.64
C VAL A 73 16.26 6.67 -13.13
N ASN A 74 16.53 6.74 -14.43
CA ASN A 74 17.85 6.42 -14.98
C ASN A 74 18.96 7.31 -14.40
N GLY A 75 18.67 8.61 -14.18
CA GLY A 75 19.57 9.53 -13.50
C GLY A 75 19.90 9.10 -12.06
N LEU A 76 18.90 8.66 -11.29
CA LEU A 76 19.10 8.12 -9.95
C LEU A 76 19.95 6.84 -9.95
N LEU A 77 19.76 5.98 -10.96
CA LEU A 77 20.57 4.77 -11.13
C LEU A 77 21.99 5.05 -11.63
N GLY A 78 22.28 6.28 -12.09
CA GLY A 78 23.55 6.70 -12.64
C GLY A 78 23.90 6.06 -13.99
N ARG A 79 22.94 5.38 -14.63
CA ARG A 79 23.09 4.76 -15.96
C ARG A 79 21.71 4.57 -16.61
N GLN A 80 21.70 4.45 -17.91
CA GLN A 80 20.49 4.15 -18.67
C GLN A 80 20.16 2.64 -18.52
N VAL A 81 19.21 2.31 -17.67
CA VAL A 81 18.70 0.96 -17.45
C VAL A 81 17.33 0.80 -18.11
N LEU A 82 16.39 1.68 -17.75
CA LEU A 82 15.04 1.67 -18.30
C LEU A 82 15.05 2.26 -19.71
N PRO A 83 14.42 1.59 -20.69
CA PRO A 83 14.26 2.14 -22.03
C PRO A 83 13.48 3.45 -22.00
N VAL A 84 14.01 4.47 -22.66
CA VAL A 84 13.32 5.75 -22.86
C VAL A 84 12.87 5.81 -24.32
N ASN A 85 11.58 5.92 -24.55
CA ASN A 85 11.01 6.03 -25.88
C ASN A 85 10.04 7.21 -25.93
N ASP A 86 10.35 8.21 -26.75
CA ASP A 86 9.52 9.42 -26.88
C ASP A 86 8.20 9.16 -27.63
N GLN A 87 8.10 8.06 -28.36
CA GLN A 87 6.90 7.72 -29.14
C GLN A 87 5.96 6.80 -28.36
N HIS A 88 6.51 5.93 -27.52
CA HIS A 88 5.75 4.94 -26.76
C HIS A 88 6.11 5.06 -25.27
N PRO A 89 5.18 5.57 -24.44
CA PRO A 89 5.40 5.70 -22.99
C PRO A 89 5.50 4.32 -22.33
N THR A 90 6.07 4.29 -21.13
CA THR A 90 6.13 3.10 -20.28
C THR A 90 4.72 2.54 -20.07
N GLY A 91 4.50 1.31 -20.51
CA GLY A 91 3.18 0.67 -20.52
C GLY A 91 2.88 -0.17 -19.28
N VAL A 92 3.86 -0.31 -18.35
CA VAL A 92 3.73 -1.19 -17.17
C VAL A 92 4.50 -0.60 -15.99
N ASN A 93 3.92 -0.64 -14.79
CA ASN A 93 4.58 -0.20 -13.57
C ASN A 93 5.81 -1.07 -13.28
N THR A 94 6.97 -0.44 -13.08
CA THR A 94 8.25 -1.12 -12.90
C THR A 94 8.86 -0.80 -11.55
N PHE A 95 8.99 -1.82 -10.70
CA PHE A 95 9.60 -1.74 -9.38
C PHE A 95 11.09 -2.02 -9.50
N LEU A 96 11.93 -1.08 -9.13
CA LEU A 96 13.37 -1.20 -9.11
C LEU A 96 13.83 -1.55 -7.70
N ARG A 97 14.46 -2.70 -7.55
CA ARG A 97 14.90 -3.28 -6.28
C ARG A 97 16.38 -3.61 -6.30
N TYR A 98 16.98 -3.67 -5.12
CA TYR A 98 18.33 -4.19 -5.00
C TYR A 98 18.39 -5.71 -5.29
N GLY A 99 19.38 -6.12 -6.06
CA GLY A 99 19.70 -7.52 -6.30
C GLY A 99 21.19 -7.70 -6.60
N GLU A 100 21.79 -8.77 -6.11
CA GLU A 100 23.18 -9.12 -6.46
C GLU A 100 23.31 -9.53 -7.93
N HIS A 101 22.23 -10.08 -8.50
CA HIS A 101 22.12 -10.44 -9.91
C HIS A 101 21.04 -9.61 -10.56
N GLU A 102 21.34 -9.13 -11.78
CA GLU A 102 20.39 -8.33 -12.54
C GLU A 102 19.41 -9.27 -13.27
N GLU A 103 18.12 -9.16 -12.93
CA GLU A 103 17.05 -9.97 -13.51
C GLU A 103 15.72 -9.19 -13.52
N ILE A 104 14.78 -9.65 -14.32
CA ILE A 104 13.42 -9.15 -14.36
C ILE A 104 12.48 -10.25 -13.89
N LYS A 105 11.60 -9.94 -12.92
CA LYS A 105 10.45 -10.78 -12.58
C LYS A 105 9.20 -10.10 -13.10
N ALA A 106 8.51 -10.77 -14.02
CA ALA A 106 7.26 -10.30 -14.58
C ALA A 106 6.10 -10.99 -13.87
N TYR A 107 5.22 -10.19 -13.28
CA TYR A 107 4.02 -10.64 -12.60
C TYR A 107 2.81 -10.46 -13.52
N PHE A 108 2.11 -11.53 -13.78
CA PHE A 108 0.95 -11.54 -14.66
C PHE A 108 -0.36 -11.47 -13.88
N LEU A 109 -1.41 -10.94 -14.51
CA LEU A 109 -2.74 -10.77 -13.92
C LEU A 109 -3.37 -12.09 -13.45
N ASP A 110 -3.01 -13.21 -14.07
CA ASP A 110 -3.43 -14.56 -13.70
C ASP A 110 -2.66 -15.16 -12.52
N GLY A 111 -1.68 -14.40 -11.97
CA GLY A 111 -0.83 -14.81 -10.84
C GLY A 111 0.44 -15.59 -11.24
N VAL A 112 0.69 -15.81 -12.52
CA VAL A 112 1.94 -16.38 -13.01
C VAL A 112 3.08 -15.40 -12.79
N VAL A 113 4.27 -15.90 -12.42
CA VAL A 113 5.50 -15.12 -12.31
C VAL A 113 6.54 -15.74 -13.23
N ALA A 114 7.10 -14.94 -14.13
CA ALA A 114 8.16 -15.37 -15.05
C ALA A 114 9.44 -14.55 -14.84
N ILE A 115 10.58 -15.19 -14.95
CA ILE A 115 11.91 -14.55 -14.83
C ILE A 115 12.48 -14.35 -16.22
N PHE A 116 12.97 -13.14 -16.49
CA PHE A 116 13.58 -12.76 -17.75
C PHE A 116 14.97 -12.14 -17.55
N ASP A 117 15.80 -12.26 -18.56
CA ASP A 117 17.05 -11.53 -18.68
C ASP A 117 16.81 -10.06 -18.99
N MET A 118 17.72 -9.17 -18.57
CA MET A 118 17.63 -7.71 -18.77
C MET A 118 17.47 -7.30 -20.24
N SER A 119 17.95 -8.12 -21.21
CA SER A 119 17.75 -7.87 -22.64
C SER A 119 16.28 -7.86 -23.08
N LYS A 120 15.36 -8.35 -22.24
CA LYS A 120 13.92 -8.37 -22.51
C LYS A 120 13.18 -7.16 -21.97
N LEU A 121 13.88 -6.25 -21.27
CA LEU A 121 13.23 -5.12 -20.60
C LEU A 121 12.48 -4.22 -21.60
N GLU A 122 13.06 -3.91 -22.73
CA GLU A 122 12.41 -3.11 -23.79
C GLU A 122 11.15 -3.80 -24.33
N LEU A 123 11.22 -5.12 -24.56
CA LEU A 123 10.06 -5.91 -25.01
C LEU A 123 8.91 -5.84 -24.00
N LEU A 124 9.23 -5.87 -22.70
CA LEU A 124 8.23 -5.87 -21.61
C LEU A 124 7.66 -4.47 -21.31
N THR A 125 8.36 -3.38 -21.69
CA THR A 125 8.00 -2.01 -21.27
C THR A 125 7.57 -1.09 -22.39
N THR A 126 8.37 -0.95 -23.46
CA THR A 126 8.22 0.13 -24.47
C THR A 126 8.17 -0.32 -25.92
N SER A 127 8.50 -1.58 -26.22
CA SER A 127 8.47 -2.10 -27.61
C SER A 127 7.07 -2.02 -28.21
N ASP A 128 6.97 -1.65 -29.49
CA ASP A 128 5.71 -1.45 -30.21
C ASP A 128 5.32 -2.68 -31.08
N THR A 129 5.95 -3.80 -30.87
CA THR A 129 5.54 -5.04 -31.57
C THR A 129 4.20 -5.54 -31.05
N PHE A 130 3.39 -6.12 -31.93
CA PHE A 130 2.10 -6.72 -31.56
C PHE A 130 2.22 -7.73 -30.39
N ALA A 131 3.26 -8.55 -30.41
CA ALA A 131 3.54 -9.49 -29.31
C ALA A 131 3.82 -8.77 -27.98
N SER A 132 4.53 -7.65 -28.00
CA SER A 132 4.82 -6.83 -26.83
C SER A 132 3.57 -6.16 -26.25
N GLN A 133 2.68 -5.68 -27.13
CA GLN A 133 1.41 -5.07 -26.71
C GLN A 133 0.52 -6.08 -26.00
N ILE A 134 0.31 -7.27 -26.61
CA ILE A 134 -0.45 -8.36 -25.97
C ILE A 134 0.18 -8.76 -24.62
N LEU A 135 1.50 -8.89 -24.59
CA LEU A 135 2.19 -9.28 -23.36
C LEU A 135 1.94 -8.26 -22.23
N ARG A 136 2.03 -6.96 -22.52
CA ARG A 136 1.78 -5.89 -21.55
C ARG A 136 0.33 -5.85 -21.03
N GLU A 137 -0.66 -6.18 -21.88
CA GLU A 137 -2.08 -6.26 -21.46
C GLU A 137 -2.31 -7.33 -20.39
N HIS A 138 -1.44 -8.33 -20.31
CA HIS A 138 -1.53 -9.41 -19.32
C HIS A 138 -0.58 -9.22 -18.14
N LEU A 139 0.30 -8.19 -18.16
CA LEU A 139 1.19 -7.87 -17.05
C LEU A 139 0.47 -7.03 -15.97
N ASP A 140 0.67 -7.40 -14.71
CA ASP A 140 0.28 -6.59 -13.56
C ASP A 140 1.40 -5.56 -13.26
N TYR A 141 2.64 -6.03 -13.08
CA TYR A 141 3.83 -5.19 -12.88
C TYR A 141 5.12 -5.97 -13.16
N LEU A 142 6.23 -5.23 -13.21
CA LEU A 142 7.58 -5.77 -13.27
C LEU A 142 8.36 -5.47 -11.99
N GLU A 143 9.19 -6.40 -11.55
CA GLU A 143 10.29 -6.14 -10.63
C GLU A 143 11.61 -6.30 -11.37
N VAL A 144 12.41 -5.24 -11.38
CA VAL A 144 13.75 -5.22 -11.99
C VAL A 144 14.77 -5.14 -10.87
N TYR A 145 15.55 -6.20 -10.73
CA TYR A 145 16.60 -6.30 -9.73
C TYR A 145 17.91 -5.79 -10.29
N LEU A 146 18.56 -4.87 -9.57
CA LEU A 146 19.76 -4.18 -10.00
C LEU A 146 20.80 -4.11 -8.87
N LYS A 147 22.06 -4.27 -9.20
CA LYS A 147 23.15 -4.00 -8.26
C LYS A 147 23.45 -2.50 -8.22
N ASN A 148 22.69 -1.77 -7.39
CA ASN A 148 22.81 -0.34 -7.19
C ASN A 148 22.63 0.00 -5.70
N ASP A 149 23.57 0.77 -5.13
CA ASP A 149 23.59 1.02 -3.67
C ASP A 149 22.38 1.82 -3.18
N LEU A 150 21.82 2.72 -3.99
CA LEU A 150 20.61 3.48 -3.63
C LEU A 150 19.43 2.54 -3.37
N LEU A 151 19.31 1.46 -4.15
CA LEU A 151 18.23 0.50 -4.04
C LEU A 151 18.34 -0.43 -2.81
N LYS A 152 19.43 -0.37 -2.05
CA LYS A 152 19.54 -1.08 -0.75
C LYS A 152 18.62 -0.52 0.32
N SER A 153 18.27 0.77 0.21
CA SER A 153 17.45 1.47 1.20
C SER A 153 16.05 1.81 0.69
N VAL A 154 15.85 1.83 -0.64
CA VAL A 154 14.57 2.19 -1.25
C VAL A 154 14.23 1.28 -2.42
N THR A 155 12.94 1.07 -2.63
CA THR A 155 12.37 0.57 -3.89
C THR A 155 11.84 1.78 -4.66
N ILE A 156 12.30 1.99 -5.89
CA ILE A 156 11.81 3.05 -6.78
C ILE A 156 10.81 2.45 -7.77
N ILE A 157 9.67 3.10 -7.94
CA ILE A 157 8.62 2.62 -8.86
C ILE A 157 8.46 3.64 -9.99
N ASP A 158 8.86 3.25 -11.21
CA ASP A 158 8.56 4.00 -12.43
C ASP A 158 7.14 3.66 -12.88
N SER A 159 6.24 4.65 -12.81
CA SER A 159 4.82 4.41 -13.11
C SER A 159 4.47 4.66 -14.56
N VAL A 160 3.40 4.01 -15.00
CA VAL A 160 2.69 4.39 -16.23
C VAL A 160 2.28 5.86 -16.15
N SER A 161 2.27 6.55 -17.29
CA SER A 161 1.90 7.98 -17.37
C SER A 161 0.42 8.21 -17.07
N LEU A 162 0.10 9.35 -16.46
CA LEU A 162 -1.28 9.72 -16.08
C LEU A 162 -2.25 9.93 -17.26
N GLU A 163 -1.76 10.05 -18.50
CA GLU A 163 -2.52 10.39 -19.71
C GLU A 163 -2.57 9.27 -20.75
N ALA A 164 -2.46 8.01 -20.39
CA ALA A 164 -2.52 6.93 -21.37
C ALA A 164 -3.96 6.76 -21.91
N GLY A 165 -4.29 7.45 -23.01
CA GLY A 165 -5.46 7.20 -23.86
C GLY A 165 -6.60 8.21 -23.78
N GLY A 166 -6.65 9.15 -24.72
CA GLY A 166 -7.88 9.78 -25.21
C GLY A 166 -8.54 10.85 -24.35
N GLY A 167 -7.83 11.58 -23.49
CA GLY A 167 -8.37 12.78 -22.84
C GLY A 167 -9.16 12.57 -21.55
N GLU A 168 -9.48 11.34 -21.17
CA GLU A 168 -9.89 10.99 -19.83
C GLU A 168 -8.65 10.54 -19.06
N MET A 169 -8.52 10.94 -17.79
CA MET A 169 -7.43 10.44 -16.94
C MET A 169 -7.44 8.93 -16.99
N ALA A 170 -6.43 8.36 -17.65
CA ALA A 170 -6.25 6.95 -17.64
C ALA A 170 -6.15 6.50 -16.18
N TYR A 171 -6.81 5.43 -15.89
CA TYR A 171 -6.86 4.71 -14.66
C TYR A 171 -5.50 4.71 -13.96
N PHE A 172 -5.31 5.68 -13.07
CA PHE A 172 -4.18 5.66 -12.15
C PHE A 172 -4.55 4.65 -11.07
N PRO A 173 -3.77 3.59 -10.86
CA PRO A 173 -4.14 2.59 -9.87
C PRO A 173 -4.03 3.21 -8.47
N GLU A 174 -5.13 3.72 -7.97
CA GLU A 174 -5.30 4.18 -6.59
C GLU A 174 -4.73 3.16 -5.60
N ALA A 175 -4.86 1.88 -5.95
CA ALA A 175 -4.28 0.76 -5.24
C ALA A 175 -2.74 0.83 -5.11
N LEU A 176 -2.02 1.37 -6.08
CA LEU A 176 -0.57 1.53 -6.01
C LEU A 176 -0.18 2.72 -5.14
N MET A 177 -0.88 3.86 -5.27
CA MET A 177 -0.65 5.05 -4.42
C MET A 177 -0.83 4.73 -2.94
N ASN A 178 -1.81 3.90 -2.61
CA ASN A 178 -2.08 3.48 -1.24
C ASN A 178 -1.03 2.50 -0.67
N ARG A 179 -0.09 2.03 -1.49
CA ARG A 179 0.94 1.05 -1.08
C ARG A 179 2.33 1.66 -0.87
N VAL A 180 2.56 2.87 -1.34
CA VAL A 180 3.88 3.51 -1.31
C VAL A 180 4.05 4.40 -0.08
N ASP A 181 5.28 4.62 0.31
CA ASP A 181 5.62 5.42 1.49
C ASP A 181 5.85 6.90 1.11
N GLU A 182 6.21 7.16 -0.16
CA GLU A 182 6.41 8.49 -0.70
C GLU A 182 5.98 8.56 -2.16
N ILE A 183 5.52 9.74 -2.60
CA ILE A 183 5.17 10.02 -3.98
C ILE A 183 6.01 11.22 -4.47
N PHE A 184 6.76 11.01 -5.55
CA PHE A 184 7.45 12.08 -6.25
C PHE A 184 6.63 12.45 -7.49
N TRP A 185 5.99 13.62 -7.42
CA TRP A 185 5.21 14.16 -8.53
C TRP A 185 6.08 14.92 -9.48
N VAL A 186 6.29 14.39 -10.68
CA VAL A 186 7.19 14.99 -11.68
C VAL A 186 6.44 15.97 -12.58
N LEU A 187 6.87 17.21 -12.57
CA LEU A 187 6.50 18.24 -13.53
C LEU A 187 7.70 18.52 -14.45
N ARG A 188 7.43 18.89 -15.68
CA ARG A 188 8.44 19.44 -16.58
C ARG A 188 8.51 20.95 -16.41
N SER A 189 9.72 21.52 -16.28
CA SER A 189 9.91 22.97 -16.22
C SER A 189 9.22 23.66 -17.40
N GLY A 190 8.38 24.64 -17.10
CA GLY A 190 7.56 25.37 -18.10
C GLY A 190 6.23 24.67 -18.47
N SER A 191 5.92 23.48 -17.92
CA SER A 191 4.65 22.78 -18.14
C SER A 191 3.87 22.66 -16.83
N MET A 192 2.88 23.53 -16.64
CA MET A 192 2.07 23.58 -15.42
C MET A 192 1.25 22.32 -15.20
N ALA A 193 0.98 22.04 -13.92
CA ALA A 193 0.03 20.99 -13.57
C ALA A 193 -1.37 21.32 -14.09
N ILE A 194 -2.04 20.35 -14.71
CA ILE A 194 -3.40 20.50 -15.24
C ILE A 194 -4.44 20.12 -14.20
N TYR A 195 -5.70 20.52 -14.41
CA TYR A 195 -6.79 20.29 -13.48
C TYR A 195 -6.93 18.84 -12.99
N PRO A 196 -6.86 17.80 -13.86
CA PRO A 196 -6.91 16.42 -13.38
C PRO A 196 -5.77 16.02 -12.43
N GLU A 197 -4.55 16.56 -12.63
CA GLU A 197 -3.43 16.32 -11.72
C GLU A 197 -3.68 16.97 -10.36
N ILE A 198 -4.22 18.21 -10.35
CA ILE A 198 -4.57 18.94 -9.14
C ILE A 198 -5.63 18.17 -8.34
N LEU A 199 -6.70 17.70 -8.99
CA LEU A 199 -7.75 16.92 -8.36
C LEU A 199 -7.21 15.64 -7.70
N LEU A 200 -6.23 14.99 -8.34
CA LEU A 200 -5.60 13.81 -7.78
C LEU A 200 -4.71 14.17 -6.56
N MET A 201 -3.98 15.28 -6.60
CA MET A 201 -3.22 15.81 -5.46
C MET A 201 -4.16 16.17 -4.30
N GLU A 202 -5.31 16.78 -4.56
CA GLU A 202 -6.36 17.05 -3.55
C GLU A 202 -6.87 15.75 -2.93
N THR A 203 -7.09 14.72 -3.76
CA THR A 203 -7.52 13.40 -3.28
C THR A 203 -6.46 12.75 -2.38
N LEU A 204 -5.17 12.88 -2.72
CA LEU A 204 -4.07 12.41 -1.89
C LEU A 204 -3.99 13.19 -0.57
N LYS A 205 -4.12 14.51 -0.63
CA LYS A 205 -4.13 15.39 0.55
C LYS A 205 -5.25 15.01 1.53
N ASN A 206 -6.46 14.76 1.02
CA ASN A 206 -7.59 14.30 1.84
C ASN A 206 -7.35 12.93 2.49
N LYS A 207 -6.38 12.16 1.98
CA LYS A 207 -5.92 10.90 2.57
C LYS A 207 -4.67 11.07 3.46
N GLY A 208 -4.24 12.31 3.74
CA GLY A 208 -3.05 12.61 4.53
C GLY A 208 -1.73 12.40 3.78
N VAL A 209 -1.74 12.35 2.43
CA VAL A 209 -0.54 12.16 1.61
C VAL A 209 -0.23 13.44 0.85
N GLU A 210 0.94 14.03 1.11
CA GLU A 210 1.46 15.21 0.42
C GLU A 210 2.68 14.80 -0.41
N PRO A 211 2.56 14.73 -1.76
CA PRO A 211 3.69 14.34 -2.60
C PRO A 211 4.80 15.38 -2.62
N LEU A 212 6.05 14.95 -2.84
CA LEU A 212 7.16 15.83 -3.18
C LEU A 212 7.06 16.21 -4.67
N CYS A 213 7.04 17.48 -5.01
CA CYS A 213 7.05 17.92 -6.40
C CYS A 213 8.47 17.98 -6.96
N VAL A 214 8.76 17.18 -7.99
CA VAL A 214 10.05 17.21 -8.69
C VAL A 214 9.90 17.93 -10.03
N VAL A 215 10.49 19.12 -10.14
CA VAL A 215 10.52 19.90 -11.38
C VAL A 215 11.73 19.47 -12.21
N ASN A 216 11.50 18.69 -13.27
CA ASN A 216 12.54 18.18 -14.16
C ASN A 216 12.77 19.10 -15.36
N ALA A 217 13.90 18.89 -16.04
CA ALA A 217 14.33 19.61 -17.26
C ALA A 217 14.56 21.12 -17.03
N ILE A 218 15.19 21.46 -15.89
CA ILE A 218 15.57 22.85 -15.59
C ILE A 218 16.59 23.43 -16.60
N ASP A 219 17.38 22.57 -17.23
CA ASP A 219 18.33 22.88 -18.29
C ASP A 219 17.66 23.40 -19.57
N SER A 220 16.38 23.14 -19.75
CA SER A 220 15.62 23.51 -20.94
C SER A 220 14.80 24.83 -20.81
N ASN A 221 14.81 25.45 -19.62
CA ASN A 221 13.99 26.62 -19.33
C ASN A 221 14.73 27.66 -18.48
N GLU A 222 15.07 28.79 -19.07
CA GLU A 222 15.76 29.92 -18.40
C GLU A 222 14.91 30.53 -17.24
N ASN A 223 13.59 30.37 -17.29
CA ASN A 223 12.65 30.93 -16.31
C ASN A 223 12.18 29.91 -15.26
N THR A 224 12.96 28.85 -15.01
CA THR A 224 12.57 27.77 -14.07
C THR A 224 12.21 28.28 -12.68
N ASN A 225 12.93 29.24 -12.13
CA ASN A 225 12.63 29.84 -10.83
C ASN A 225 11.25 30.53 -10.78
N ALA A 226 10.93 31.30 -11.84
CA ALA A 226 9.61 31.92 -11.95
C ALA A 226 8.49 30.88 -12.07
N PHE A 227 8.73 29.81 -12.83
CA PHE A 227 7.82 28.67 -12.95
C PHE A 227 7.59 28.00 -11.59
N ILE A 228 8.66 27.69 -10.85
CA ILE A 228 8.57 27.07 -9.52
C ILE A 228 7.77 27.95 -8.55
N ASN A 229 8.03 29.27 -8.53
CA ASN A 229 7.29 30.19 -7.68
C ASN A 229 5.80 30.20 -8.01
N THR A 230 5.45 30.21 -9.29
CA THR A 230 4.05 30.13 -9.73
C THR A 230 3.39 28.83 -9.30
N GLU A 231 4.07 27.69 -9.47
CA GLU A 231 3.52 26.40 -9.05
C GLU A 231 3.45 26.27 -7.51
N LYS A 232 4.39 26.87 -6.77
CA LYS A 232 4.32 26.95 -5.30
C LYS A 232 3.09 27.72 -4.83
N GLU A 233 2.72 28.82 -5.48
CA GLU A 233 1.50 29.57 -5.15
C GLU A 233 0.23 28.73 -5.43
N ARG A 234 0.25 27.92 -6.50
CA ARG A 234 -0.90 27.13 -6.92
C ARG A 234 -1.05 25.80 -6.15
N LEU A 235 0.04 25.12 -5.91
CA LEU A 235 0.08 23.73 -5.42
C LEU A 235 0.67 23.61 -4.02
N GLY A 236 1.25 24.67 -3.44
CA GLY A 236 1.97 24.58 -2.17
C GLY A 236 1.14 24.09 -0.97
N HIS A 237 -0.18 24.17 -1.10
CA HIS A 237 -1.10 23.63 -0.10
C HIS A 237 -1.42 22.13 -0.30
N LEU A 238 -0.96 21.51 -1.41
CA LEU A 238 -1.23 20.13 -1.80
C LEU A 238 0.00 19.23 -1.75
N ILE A 239 1.18 19.82 -1.66
CA ILE A 239 2.46 19.13 -1.76
C ILE A 239 3.39 19.49 -0.60
N SER A 240 4.32 18.57 -0.28
CA SER A 240 5.24 18.77 0.85
C SER A 240 6.36 19.77 0.56
N ASP A 241 6.98 19.74 -0.63
CA ASP A 241 8.05 20.64 -1.07
C ASP A 241 8.30 20.51 -2.59
N PHE A 242 9.24 21.33 -3.11
CA PHE A 242 9.69 21.34 -4.49
C PHE A 242 11.19 21.08 -4.60
N VAL A 243 11.58 20.13 -5.45
CA VAL A 243 12.97 19.89 -5.84
C VAL A 243 13.11 20.08 -7.34
N ALA A 244 14.08 20.89 -7.77
CA ALA A 244 14.33 21.19 -9.18
C ALA A 244 15.56 20.39 -9.66
N ILE A 245 15.45 19.71 -10.82
CA ILE A 245 16.52 18.86 -11.35
C ILE A 245 16.62 18.92 -12.88
N SER A 246 17.79 18.53 -13.40
CA SER A 246 17.96 18.11 -14.80
C SER A 246 18.36 16.63 -14.87
N ALA A 247 17.41 15.77 -15.19
CA ALA A 247 17.67 14.34 -15.35
C ALA A 247 18.67 14.06 -16.50
N ARG A 248 18.63 14.86 -17.56
CA ARG A 248 19.55 14.74 -18.70
C ARG A 248 20.98 15.06 -18.28
N GLU A 249 21.20 16.20 -17.63
CA GLU A 249 22.55 16.60 -17.17
C GLU A 249 23.10 15.62 -16.15
N ALA A 250 22.27 15.04 -15.28
CA ALA A 250 22.70 14.01 -14.32
C ALA A 250 23.22 12.74 -15.01
N ILE A 251 22.52 12.25 -16.05
CA ILE A 251 22.97 11.08 -16.82
C ILE A 251 24.27 11.42 -17.57
N GLU A 252 24.33 12.57 -18.23
CA GLU A 252 25.52 13.01 -18.95
C GLU A 252 26.72 13.20 -18.03
N ALA A 253 26.50 13.76 -16.83
CA ALA A 253 27.54 13.90 -15.79
C ALA A 253 28.16 12.56 -15.40
N LYS A 254 27.34 11.52 -15.22
CA LYS A 254 27.82 10.17 -14.91
C LYS A 254 28.55 9.52 -16.09
N GLN A 255 28.10 9.74 -17.32
CA GLN A 255 28.74 9.19 -18.52
C GLN A 255 30.08 9.85 -18.81
N THR A 256 30.19 11.17 -18.55
CA THR A 256 31.40 11.96 -18.83
C THR A 256 32.30 12.15 -17.61
N ASN A 257 31.91 11.67 -16.43
CA ASN A 257 32.56 11.94 -15.15
C ASN A 257 32.74 13.45 -14.88
N SER A 258 31.75 14.28 -15.26
CA SER A 258 31.76 15.73 -15.11
C SER A 258 31.10 16.14 -13.79
N GLU A 259 31.92 16.62 -12.84
CA GLU A 259 31.45 17.17 -11.58
C GLU A 259 30.63 18.45 -11.78
N GLU A 260 31.00 19.27 -12.76
CA GLU A 260 30.29 20.52 -13.10
C GLU A 260 28.84 20.23 -13.53
N LEU A 261 28.65 19.25 -14.44
CA LEU A 261 27.30 18.83 -14.87
C LEU A 261 26.52 18.21 -13.73
N TRP A 262 27.17 17.44 -12.86
CA TRP A 262 26.53 16.86 -11.69
C TRP A 262 25.96 17.92 -10.75
N GLN A 263 26.77 18.92 -10.38
CA GLN A 263 26.33 20.03 -9.55
C GLN A 263 25.20 20.83 -10.22
N LYS A 264 25.32 21.08 -11.51
CA LYS A 264 24.33 21.80 -12.30
C LYS A 264 23.00 21.06 -12.40
N SER A 265 23.04 19.74 -12.46
CA SER A 265 21.84 18.89 -12.49
C SER A 265 20.98 18.96 -11.24
N GLN A 266 21.52 19.41 -10.11
CA GLN A 266 20.90 19.47 -8.77
C GLN A 266 20.42 18.10 -8.24
N TYR A 267 20.92 17.01 -8.80
CA TYR A 267 20.50 15.66 -8.42
C TYR A 267 20.84 15.28 -6.97
N GLU A 268 21.84 15.90 -6.40
CA GLU A 268 22.25 15.66 -5.02
C GLU A 268 21.13 16.03 -4.01
N GLN A 269 20.35 17.07 -4.34
CA GLN A 269 19.18 17.43 -3.54
C GLN A 269 18.12 16.33 -3.57
N LEU A 270 17.83 15.76 -4.74
CA LEU A 270 16.86 14.68 -4.88
C LEU A 270 17.33 13.41 -4.15
N ILE A 271 18.60 13.06 -4.25
CA ILE A 271 19.21 11.92 -3.53
C ILE A 271 19.13 12.15 -2.02
N SER A 272 19.40 13.36 -1.54
CA SER A 272 19.27 13.70 -0.11
C SER A 272 17.83 13.54 0.38
N GLU A 273 16.83 13.94 -0.42
CA GLU A 273 15.43 13.70 -0.10
C GLU A 273 15.08 12.21 -0.05
N ILE A 274 15.61 11.40 -0.96
CA ILE A 274 15.43 9.93 -0.95
C ILE A 274 16.01 9.34 0.34
N HIS A 275 17.22 9.74 0.75
CA HIS A 275 17.81 9.28 2.01
C HIS A 275 16.99 9.73 3.22
N ARG A 276 16.54 10.98 3.24
CA ARG A 276 15.68 11.50 4.30
C ARG A 276 14.39 10.68 4.46
N VAL A 277 13.77 10.32 3.34
CA VAL A 277 12.55 9.48 3.34
C VAL A 277 12.87 8.05 3.78
N ALA A 278 13.99 7.48 3.30
CA ALA A 278 14.42 6.12 3.65
C ALA A 278 14.73 5.95 5.15
N GLU A 279 15.29 7.00 5.78
CA GLU A 279 15.64 7.00 7.20
C GLU A 279 14.46 7.33 8.11
N ASN A 280 13.36 7.85 7.56
CA ASN A 280 12.19 8.25 8.33
C ASN A 280 11.28 7.05 8.63
N SER A 281 11.57 6.35 9.72
CA SER A 281 10.76 5.22 10.20
C SER A 281 9.33 5.61 10.58
N ASP A 282 9.12 6.86 11.03
CA ASP A 282 7.82 7.35 11.45
C ASP A 282 6.90 7.54 10.24
N LYS A 283 7.43 8.08 9.11
CA LYS A 283 6.67 8.21 7.87
C LYS A 283 6.23 6.85 7.32
N LYS A 284 7.11 5.85 7.36
CA LYS A 284 6.78 4.49 6.96
C LYS A 284 5.71 3.89 7.87
N THR A 285 5.85 4.04 9.18
CA THR A 285 4.86 3.58 10.17
C THR A 285 3.49 4.21 9.91
N TYR A 286 3.47 5.52 9.67
CA TYR A 286 2.27 6.27 9.32
C TYR A 286 1.60 5.73 8.04
N GLY A 287 2.36 5.50 6.97
CA GLY A 287 1.85 4.91 5.74
C GLY A 287 1.24 3.51 5.94
N ILE A 288 1.86 2.67 6.77
CA ILE A 288 1.32 1.36 7.14
C ILE A 288 0.01 1.50 7.95
N LEU A 289 -0.06 2.45 8.87
CA LEU A 289 -1.28 2.72 9.65
C LEU A 289 -2.44 3.17 8.77
N ILE A 290 -2.21 4.09 7.81
CA ILE A 290 -3.24 4.51 6.84
C ILE A 290 -3.75 3.31 6.04
N ARG A 291 -2.85 2.48 5.51
CA ARG A 291 -3.22 1.28 4.74
C ARG A 291 -4.02 0.29 5.60
N PHE A 292 -3.67 0.17 6.86
CA PHE A 292 -4.40 -0.67 7.79
C PHE A 292 -5.79 -0.11 8.12
N LEU A 293 -5.93 1.21 8.28
CA LEU A 293 -7.25 1.86 8.43
C LEU A 293 -8.17 1.60 7.24
N GLN A 294 -7.65 1.74 6.02
CA GLN A 294 -8.40 1.44 4.80
C GLN A 294 -8.80 -0.04 4.72
N TRP A 295 -7.89 -0.92 5.16
CA TRP A 295 -8.16 -2.33 5.27
C TRP A 295 -9.28 -2.61 6.28
N LEU A 296 -9.28 -1.96 7.45
CA LEU A 296 -10.33 -2.09 8.47
C LEU A 296 -11.70 -1.66 7.94
N GLU A 297 -11.78 -0.59 7.13
CA GLU A 297 -13.03 -0.17 6.49
C GLU A 297 -13.59 -1.24 5.57
N ARG A 298 -12.74 -1.84 4.75
CA ARG A 298 -13.13 -2.92 3.87
C ARG A 298 -13.52 -4.18 4.65
N PHE A 299 -12.74 -4.53 5.65
CA PHE A 299 -12.98 -5.68 6.50
C PHE A 299 -14.31 -5.57 7.27
N ARG A 300 -14.65 -4.36 7.75
CA ARG A 300 -15.95 -4.07 8.37
C ARG A 300 -17.12 -4.50 7.46
N PHE A 301 -17.01 -4.19 6.16
CA PHE A 301 -18.05 -4.56 5.20
C PHE A 301 -18.15 -6.09 5.04
N GLU A 302 -17.03 -6.78 4.97
CA GLU A 302 -17.02 -8.25 4.84
C GLU A 302 -17.58 -8.96 6.09
N LEU A 303 -17.35 -8.42 7.29
CA LEU A 303 -17.93 -8.94 8.53
C LEU A 303 -19.46 -8.90 8.56
N THR A 304 -20.09 -7.98 7.82
CA THR A 304 -21.55 -7.92 7.73
C THR A 304 -22.16 -9.06 6.91
N VAL A 305 -21.33 -9.79 6.16
CA VAL A 305 -21.73 -10.90 5.28
C VAL A 305 -21.53 -12.26 5.98
N ILE A 306 -20.97 -12.30 7.20
CA ILE A 306 -20.87 -13.54 7.99
C ILE A 306 -22.27 -14.15 8.17
N PRO A 307 -22.46 -15.47 8.01
CA PRO A 307 -23.76 -16.09 7.86
C PRO A 307 -24.75 -15.67 8.92
N GLN A 308 -25.95 -15.38 8.46
CA GLN A 308 -27.03 -15.01 9.33
C GLN A 308 -27.40 -16.19 10.24
N ARG A 309 -27.85 -15.84 11.39
CA ARG A 309 -28.25 -16.60 12.57
C ARG A 309 -29.18 -17.81 12.31
N ASP A 310 -29.95 -17.78 11.21
CA ASP A 310 -31.04 -18.72 10.94
C ASP A 310 -30.64 -20.20 10.94
N PRO A 311 -29.53 -20.66 10.32
CA PRO A 311 -29.17 -22.09 10.36
C PRO A 311 -28.78 -22.57 11.75
N PHE A 312 -28.05 -21.74 12.51
CA PHE A 312 -27.62 -22.09 13.87
C PHE A 312 -28.81 -22.17 14.82
N GLN A 313 -29.65 -21.14 14.82
CA GLN A 313 -30.86 -21.09 15.64
C GLN A 313 -31.77 -22.31 15.36
N SER A 314 -32.01 -22.59 14.08
CA SER A 314 -32.82 -23.75 13.68
C SER A 314 -32.19 -25.06 14.09
N ALA A 315 -30.84 -25.18 14.08
CA ALA A 315 -30.14 -26.38 14.50
C ALA A 315 -30.26 -26.63 16.02
N VAL A 316 -30.09 -25.54 16.82
CA VAL A 316 -30.25 -25.61 18.30
C VAL A 316 -31.68 -26.00 18.67
N GLU A 317 -32.68 -25.31 18.11
CA GLU A 317 -34.11 -25.59 18.35
C GLU A 317 -34.47 -27.04 17.96
N ASN A 318 -33.90 -27.56 16.88
CA ASN A 318 -34.11 -28.94 16.47
C ASN A 318 -33.48 -29.93 17.47
N ILE A 319 -32.24 -29.70 17.92
CA ILE A 319 -31.56 -30.54 18.91
C ILE A 319 -32.35 -30.54 20.22
N GLU A 320 -32.78 -29.40 20.74
CA GLU A 320 -33.53 -29.30 21.98
C GLU A 320 -34.92 -29.93 21.89
N LYS A 321 -35.65 -29.60 20.83
CA LYS A 321 -37.01 -30.13 20.61
C LYS A 321 -37.05 -31.62 20.46
N TYR A 322 -36.05 -32.23 19.84
CA TYR A 322 -36.02 -33.65 19.54
C TYR A 322 -35.03 -34.43 20.43
N ALA A 323 -34.42 -33.77 21.40
CA ALA A 323 -33.57 -34.43 22.38
C ALA A 323 -34.39 -35.45 23.16
N GLY A 324 -34.13 -36.77 22.96
CA GLY A 324 -34.86 -37.86 23.55
C GLY A 324 -35.99 -38.45 22.67
N ASP A 325 -36.27 -37.90 21.48
CA ASP A 325 -37.16 -38.52 20.50
C ASP A 325 -36.42 -39.60 19.70
N THR A 326 -36.87 -40.86 19.82
CA THR A 326 -36.27 -42.00 19.10
C THR A 326 -36.54 -41.95 17.59
N GLN A 327 -37.43 -41.09 17.11
CA GLN A 327 -37.70 -40.85 15.68
C GLN A 327 -36.81 -39.78 15.06
N TYR A 328 -36.06 -39.05 15.88
CA TYR A 328 -35.10 -38.08 15.37
C TYR A 328 -33.94 -38.81 14.69
N GLU A 329 -33.89 -38.76 13.37
CA GLU A 329 -32.89 -39.47 12.58
C GLU A 329 -31.49 -39.09 13.00
N PHE A 330 -30.63 -40.04 13.33
CA PHE A 330 -29.24 -39.82 13.74
C PHE A 330 -28.45 -38.97 12.75
N SER A 331 -28.72 -39.12 11.44
CA SER A 331 -28.14 -38.29 10.41
C SER A 331 -28.55 -36.79 10.49
N ARG A 332 -29.75 -36.52 10.99
CA ARG A 332 -30.27 -35.17 11.20
C ARG A 332 -29.63 -34.53 12.41
N TYR A 333 -29.56 -35.27 13.51
CA TYR A 333 -28.85 -34.83 14.72
C TYR A 333 -27.38 -34.54 14.48
N GLN A 334 -26.67 -35.38 13.72
CA GLN A 334 -25.27 -35.11 13.35
C GLN A 334 -25.10 -33.86 12.50
N ARG A 335 -26.04 -33.56 11.59
CA ARG A 335 -26.03 -32.36 10.78
C ARG A 335 -26.21 -31.11 11.61
N ASP A 336 -27.22 -31.11 12.49
CA ASP A 336 -27.52 -29.97 13.36
C ASP A 336 -26.38 -29.75 14.37
N LEU A 337 -25.80 -30.79 14.92
CA LEU A 337 -24.61 -30.73 15.79
C LEU A 337 -23.38 -30.16 15.04
N ALA A 338 -23.20 -30.53 13.78
CA ALA A 338 -22.10 -29.98 12.95
C ALA A 338 -22.27 -28.48 12.75
N ILE A 339 -23.49 -28.00 12.48
CA ILE A 339 -23.79 -26.56 12.33
C ILE A 339 -23.48 -25.79 13.63
N VAL A 340 -23.88 -26.33 14.79
CA VAL A 340 -23.59 -25.70 16.09
C VAL A 340 -22.09 -25.64 16.36
N THR A 341 -21.36 -26.74 16.10
CA THR A 341 -19.91 -26.79 16.30
C THR A 341 -19.16 -25.83 15.39
N GLU A 342 -19.58 -25.72 14.11
CA GLU A 342 -18.99 -24.79 13.16
C GLU A 342 -19.21 -23.33 13.60
N TYR A 343 -20.41 -22.99 14.05
CA TYR A 343 -20.72 -21.65 14.57
C TYR A 343 -19.90 -21.29 15.82
N GLU A 344 -19.70 -22.20 16.75
CA GLU A 344 -18.87 -21.96 17.94
C GLU A 344 -17.41 -21.68 17.57
N GLN A 345 -16.86 -22.41 16.60
CA GLN A 345 -15.51 -22.17 16.09
C GLN A 345 -15.39 -20.80 15.41
N GLU A 346 -16.37 -20.43 14.61
CA GLU A 346 -16.42 -19.11 13.97
C GLU A 346 -16.52 -17.98 15.00
N TYR A 347 -17.33 -18.16 16.06
CA TYR A 347 -17.44 -17.18 17.14
C TYR A 347 -16.10 -16.90 17.81
N GLU A 348 -15.32 -17.93 18.14
CA GLU A 348 -14.01 -17.75 18.76
C GLU A 348 -13.03 -17.03 17.84
N GLN A 349 -13.06 -17.33 16.54
CA GLN A 349 -12.23 -16.66 15.55
C GLN A 349 -12.57 -15.18 15.42
N VAL A 350 -13.86 -14.83 15.30
CA VAL A 350 -14.33 -13.45 15.20
C VAL A 350 -14.03 -12.68 16.49
N ALA A 351 -14.24 -13.28 17.65
CA ALA A 351 -13.89 -12.67 18.94
C ALA A 351 -12.38 -12.38 19.04
N GLY A 352 -11.53 -13.28 18.54
CA GLY A 352 -10.09 -13.09 18.45
C GLY A 352 -9.70 -11.90 17.58
N ILE A 353 -10.39 -11.66 16.45
CA ILE A 353 -10.19 -10.51 15.59
C ILE A 353 -10.47 -9.19 16.33
N PHE A 354 -11.62 -9.10 17.02
CA PHE A 354 -12.02 -7.90 17.75
C PHE A 354 -11.06 -7.58 18.91
N ILE A 355 -10.60 -8.60 19.64
CA ILE A 355 -9.60 -8.42 20.71
C ILE A 355 -8.29 -7.90 20.16
N ASN A 356 -7.84 -8.40 19.01
CA ASN A 356 -6.60 -7.96 18.37
C ASN A 356 -6.70 -6.49 17.90
N VAL A 357 -7.82 -6.08 17.32
CA VAL A 357 -8.07 -4.68 16.93
C VAL A 357 -8.07 -3.76 18.16
N GLN A 358 -8.64 -4.19 19.28
CA GLN A 358 -8.61 -3.43 20.53
C GLN A 358 -7.19 -3.25 21.07
N THR A 359 -6.38 -4.32 21.03
CA THR A 359 -4.97 -4.27 21.44
C THR A 359 -4.17 -3.30 20.58
N LEU A 360 -4.42 -3.32 19.26
CA LEU A 360 -3.80 -2.38 18.33
C LEU A 360 -4.19 -0.93 18.66
N TYR A 361 -5.44 -0.67 19.00
CA TYR A 361 -5.89 0.66 19.42
C TYR A 361 -5.16 1.16 20.67
N GLN A 362 -4.95 0.29 21.67
CA GLN A 362 -4.17 0.65 22.87
C GLN A 362 -2.71 0.99 22.52
N LEU A 363 -2.10 0.24 21.59
CA LEU A 363 -0.77 0.55 21.08
C LEU A 363 -0.75 1.94 20.43
N LEU A 364 -1.73 2.26 19.59
CA LEU A 364 -1.84 3.55 18.92
C LEU A 364 -2.06 4.72 19.89
N GLN A 365 -2.82 4.53 20.95
CA GLN A 365 -2.92 5.56 22.01
C GLN A 365 -1.57 5.85 22.67
N THR A 366 -0.73 4.85 22.83
CA THR A 366 0.63 5.04 23.37
C THR A 366 1.54 5.79 22.38
N ILE A 367 1.32 5.58 21.09
CA ILE A 367 2.05 6.23 20.01
C ILE A 367 1.61 7.68 19.80
N SER A 368 0.33 8.00 20.05
CA SER A 368 -0.23 9.35 19.85
C SER A 368 0.40 10.44 20.72
N GLN A 369 1.25 10.06 21.66
CA GLN A 369 2.10 11.00 22.40
C GLN A 369 3.29 11.52 21.59
N ASN A 370 3.46 11.04 20.36
CA ASN A 370 4.51 11.47 19.45
C ASN A 370 3.94 12.52 18.48
N ASP A 371 4.49 13.73 18.46
CA ASP A 371 4.04 14.89 17.65
C ASP A 371 3.95 14.61 16.12
N TYR A 372 4.47 13.47 15.67
CA TYR A 372 4.43 13.07 14.27
C TYR A 372 3.07 12.53 13.80
N PHE A 373 2.27 11.97 14.71
CA PHE A 373 0.96 11.40 14.34
C PHE A 373 -0.11 12.46 14.47
N GLN A 374 -0.74 12.81 13.35
CA GLN A 374 -1.85 13.77 13.31
C GLN A 374 -3.03 13.24 14.13
N ASP A 375 -3.66 14.13 14.90
CA ASP A 375 -4.82 13.81 15.75
C ASP A 375 -5.93 13.11 15.00
N GLU A 376 -6.15 13.44 13.71
CA GLU A 376 -7.15 12.82 12.84
C GLU A 376 -6.99 11.30 12.66
N ILE A 377 -5.75 10.80 12.61
CA ILE A 377 -5.51 9.35 12.50
C ILE A 377 -5.82 8.65 13.82
N VAL A 378 -5.42 9.24 14.93
CA VAL A 378 -5.71 8.71 16.26
C VAL A 378 -7.22 8.69 16.49
N GLU A 379 -7.93 9.76 16.09
CA GLU A 379 -9.39 9.86 16.18
C GLU A 379 -10.06 8.80 15.29
N SER A 380 -9.64 8.64 14.04
CA SER A 380 -10.16 7.62 13.12
C SER A 380 -9.96 6.19 13.64
N PHE A 381 -8.83 5.88 14.27
CA PHE A 381 -8.64 4.58 14.93
C PHE A 381 -9.52 4.42 16.15
N SER A 382 -9.70 5.49 16.94
CA SER A 382 -10.58 5.50 18.10
C SER A 382 -12.02 5.16 17.72
N GLU A 383 -12.57 5.81 16.70
CA GLU A 383 -13.92 5.55 16.18
C GLU A 383 -14.07 4.09 15.73
N LYS A 384 -13.09 3.57 14.98
CA LYS A 384 -13.12 2.19 14.52
C LYS A 384 -13.00 1.20 15.66
N ALA A 385 -12.15 1.45 16.66
CA ALA A 385 -12.02 0.59 17.82
C ALA A 385 -13.33 0.54 18.63
N VAL A 386 -14.02 1.68 18.82
CA VAL A 386 -15.34 1.73 19.46
C VAL A 386 -16.35 0.90 18.67
N TYR A 387 -16.39 1.04 17.36
CA TYR A 387 -17.28 0.26 16.51
C TYR A 387 -17.04 -1.25 16.64
N TYR A 388 -15.79 -1.71 16.58
CA TYR A 388 -15.44 -3.13 16.73
C TYR A 388 -15.74 -3.64 18.14
N GLN A 389 -15.55 -2.83 19.19
CA GLN A 389 -15.96 -3.19 20.55
C GLN A 389 -17.48 -3.38 20.66
N GLN A 390 -18.25 -2.52 20.01
CA GLN A 390 -19.70 -2.65 19.98
C GLN A 390 -20.12 -3.94 19.27
N MET A 391 -19.59 -4.21 18.09
CA MET A 391 -19.84 -5.44 17.35
C MET A 391 -19.48 -6.69 18.18
N LEU A 392 -18.35 -6.66 18.89
CA LEU A 392 -17.96 -7.77 19.77
C LEU A 392 -18.99 -7.99 20.89
N ARG A 393 -19.47 -6.91 21.53
CA ARG A 393 -20.51 -7.00 22.57
C ARG A 393 -21.80 -7.59 22.02
N GLU A 394 -22.24 -7.12 20.87
CA GLU A 394 -23.44 -7.64 20.20
C GLU A 394 -23.28 -9.12 19.85
N TYR A 395 -22.13 -9.49 19.32
CA TYR A 395 -21.80 -10.88 18.97
C TYR A 395 -21.76 -11.78 20.20
N ARG A 396 -21.11 -11.35 21.30
CA ARG A 396 -21.08 -12.06 22.59
C ARG A 396 -22.48 -12.19 23.21
N ASN A 397 -23.31 -11.15 23.12
CA ASN A 397 -24.67 -11.22 23.65
C ASN A 397 -25.53 -12.21 22.88
N MET A 398 -25.46 -12.18 21.54
CA MET A 398 -26.12 -13.18 20.71
C MET A 398 -25.69 -14.59 21.06
N HIS A 399 -24.41 -14.84 21.18
CA HIS A 399 -23.88 -16.16 21.53
C HIS A 399 -24.26 -16.59 22.95
N SER A 400 -24.26 -15.66 23.94
CA SER A 400 -24.61 -15.97 25.34
C SER A 400 -26.09 -16.19 25.57
N GLU A 401 -26.97 -15.63 24.75
CA GLU A 401 -28.39 -15.92 24.77
C GLU A 401 -28.67 -17.37 24.37
N TYR A 402 -27.92 -17.89 23.40
CA TYR A 402 -28.04 -19.29 22.97
C TYR A 402 -27.42 -20.34 23.92
N LEU A 403 -26.42 -19.96 24.72
CA LEU A 403 -25.81 -20.85 25.71
C LEU A 403 -26.56 -20.84 27.06
N ARG A 404 -27.54 -19.95 27.25
CA ARG A 404 -28.34 -19.84 28.50
C ARG A 404 -29.74 -20.48 28.41
N GLU A 405 -30.21 -20.70 27.19
CA GLU A 405 -31.41 -21.49 26.91
C GLU A 405 -31.05 -22.96 26.68
#